data_39f4b8694b0d5ad2012443ed6912d3b8
#
_entry.id   39f4b8694b0d5ad2012443ed6912d3b8
#
_cell.length_a   1.000
_cell.length_b   1.000
_cell.length_c   1.000
_cell.angle_alpha   90.00
_cell.angle_beta   90.00
_cell.angle_gamma   90.00
#
_symmetry.space_group_name_H-M   'P 1'
#
loop_
_entity.id
_entity.type
_entity.pdbx_description
1 polymer ?
#
loop_
_entity_poly.entity_id
_entity_poly.type
_entity_poly.pdbx_seq_one_letter_code
_entity_poly.pdbx_strand_id
1 'polypeptide(L)'
;MSDSPATPIIVRTLRESNCAECALNPVCLPPAVEESQLDQLDNIIERNRPLQRGNHLFHERQPFEAVYAVRSGAIKAYSTLPGGEEQVTGFYLPGEIVGLDAISNGHHASSAVALETTAVCTIPFGELEKLSMAIPSLQHHFFKLMSTEIQSDQKLMVLLSKRTAEERFASLLLSLSARHKRRRLSDASFRLPMSRSDIGNYLGLAVETVSRI
;
A
#
# COMPACT_ATOMS: atom_id res chain seq x y z
N MET A 1 20.39 -46.30 14.79
CA MET A 1 19.67 -45.08 15.21
C MET A 1 20.59 -43.92 14.89
N SER A 2 20.40 -43.32 13.75
CA SER A 2 21.20 -42.19 13.24
C SER A 2 20.37 -40.91 13.38
N ASP A 3 20.74 -40.08 14.35
CA ASP A 3 20.23 -38.77 14.53
C ASP A 3 20.73 -37.86 13.38
N SER A 4 19.83 -37.42 12.55
CA SER A 4 20.09 -36.40 11.52
C SER A 4 19.96 -35.02 12.18
N PRO A 5 20.99 -34.15 12.14
CA PRO A 5 20.87 -32.83 12.74
C PRO A 5 19.86 -31.97 11.95
N ALA A 6 18.87 -31.46 12.67
CA ALA A 6 17.90 -30.51 12.13
C ALA A 6 18.65 -29.26 11.64
N THR A 7 18.48 -28.94 10.34
CA THR A 7 19.00 -27.70 9.75
C THR A 7 18.36 -26.51 10.45
N PRO A 8 19.11 -25.54 10.98
CA PRO A 8 18.53 -24.37 11.63
C PRO A 8 17.75 -23.55 10.60
N ILE A 9 16.47 -23.29 10.88
CA ILE A 9 15.67 -22.34 10.14
C ILE A 9 16.25 -20.94 10.40
N ILE A 10 16.98 -20.40 9.43
CA ILE A 10 17.46 -19.03 9.48
C ILE A 10 16.22 -18.14 9.31
N VAL A 11 15.67 -17.66 10.42
CA VAL A 11 14.70 -16.56 10.43
C VAL A 11 15.48 -15.31 9.99
N ARG A 12 15.50 -15.02 8.70
CA ARG A 12 15.98 -13.73 8.17
C ARG A 12 15.11 -12.64 8.80
N THR A 13 15.69 -11.92 9.72
CA THR A 13 15.04 -10.76 10.34
C THR A 13 14.71 -9.75 9.22
N LEU A 14 13.46 -9.32 9.15
CA LEU A 14 12.92 -8.34 8.17
C LEU A 14 13.69 -6.99 8.17
N ARG A 15 14.68 -6.84 9.02
CA ARG A 15 15.51 -5.65 9.21
C ARG A 15 16.64 -5.46 8.17
N GLU A 16 17.04 -6.50 7.46
CA GLU A 16 18.31 -6.50 6.70
C GLU A 16 18.16 -6.55 5.18
N SER A 17 16.95 -6.61 4.61
CA SER A 17 16.79 -6.59 3.16
C SER A 17 16.82 -5.15 2.63
N ASN A 18 17.85 -4.81 1.87
CA ASN A 18 17.95 -3.61 1.07
C ASN A 18 16.95 -3.66 -0.12
N CYS A 19 16.82 -2.55 -0.88
CA CYS A 19 15.92 -2.48 -2.03
C CYS A 19 16.30 -3.46 -3.14
N ALA A 20 17.57 -3.77 -3.34
CA ALA A 20 18.04 -4.69 -4.36
C ALA A 20 17.58 -6.14 -4.10
N GLU A 21 17.57 -6.56 -2.84
CA GLU A 21 17.18 -7.93 -2.43
C GLU A 21 15.69 -8.03 -2.05
N CYS A 22 14.95 -6.93 -2.10
CA CYS A 22 13.54 -6.91 -1.71
C CYS A 22 12.67 -7.65 -2.73
N ALA A 23 11.83 -8.57 -2.25
CA ALA A 23 10.88 -9.30 -3.11
C ALA A 23 9.89 -8.37 -3.84
N LEU A 24 9.70 -7.14 -3.37
CA LEU A 24 8.85 -6.11 -3.97
C LEU A 24 9.60 -5.21 -4.96
N ASN A 25 10.89 -5.43 -5.17
CA ASN A 25 11.69 -4.65 -6.14
C ASN A 25 10.95 -4.46 -7.48
N PRO A 26 10.33 -5.47 -8.10
CA PRO A 26 9.69 -5.31 -9.41
C PRO A 26 8.42 -4.44 -9.42
N VAL A 27 7.85 -4.10 -8.27
CA VAL A 27 6.53 -3.43 -8.17
C VAL A 27 6.54 -2.15 -7.32
N CYS A 28 7.65 -1.87 -6.62
CA CYS A 28 7.86 -0.69 -5.79
C CYS A 28 8.63 0.40 -6.57
N LEU A 29 9.41 1.24 -5.91
CA LEU A 29 10.24 2.28 -6.52
C LEU A 29 11.49 1.77 -7.29
N PRO A 30 12.17 0.67 -6.89
CA PRO A 30 13.40 0.22 -7.53
C PRO A 30 13.38 0.06 -9.06
N PRO A 31 12.26 -0.36 -9.73
CA PRO A 31 12.24 -0.45 -11.19
C PRO A 31 12.55 0.84 -11.94
N ALA A 32 12.51 1.95 -11.22
CA ALA A 32 12.75 3.29 -11.77
C ALA A 32 14.22 3.72 -11.74
N VAL A 33 15.08 2.95 -11.06
CA VAL A 33 16.49 3.30 -10.87
C VAL A 33 17.39 2.21 -11.44
N GLU A 34 18.55 2.61 -11.94
CA GLU A 34 19.58 1.68 -12.36
C GLU A 34 20.23 1.00 -11.15
N GLU A 35 20.81 -0.18 -11.35
CA GLU A 35 21.45 -0.95 -10.28
C GLU A 35 22.50 -0.14 -9.51
N SER A 36 23.28 0.70 -10.23
CA SER A 36 24.27 1.62 -9.65
C SER A 36 23.69 2.73 -8.76
N GLN A 37 22.37 2.97 -8.85
CA GLN A 37 21.65 4.02 -8.12
C GLN A 37 20.78 3.46 -6.99
N LEU A 38 20.65 2.13 -6.88
CA LEU A 38 19.83 1.48 -5.86
C LEU A 38 20.27 1.82 -4.44
N ASP A 39 21.58 1.96 -4.22
CA ASP A 39 22.12 2.36 -2.90
C ASP A 39 21.68 3.76 -2.51
N GLN A 40 21.59 4.69 -3.47
CA GLN A 40 21.11 6.05 -3.21
C GLN A 40 19.65 6.05 -2.79
N LEU A 41 18.81 5.24 -3.46
CA LEU A 41 17.42 5.06 -3.08
C LEU A 41 17.30 4.38 -1.71
N ASP A 42 18.10 3.36 -1.45
CA ASP A 42 18.07 2.61 -0.18
C ASP A 42 18.48 3.47 1.00
N ASN A 43 19.43 4.38 0.81
CA ASN A 43 19.95 5.28 1.85
C ASN A 43 18.92 6.30 2.38
N ILE A 44 17.92 6.68 1.57
CA ILE A 44 16.84 7.57 2.02
C ILE A 44 15.68 6.82 2.68
N ILE A 45 15.68 5.47 2.67
CA ILE A 45 14.58 4.67 3.16
C ILE A 45 14.80 4.26 4.61
N GLU A 46 13.87 4.64 5.46
CA GLU A 46 13.84 4.22 6.85
C GLU A 46 12.95 2.97 7.02
N ARG A 47 13.44 2.01 7.79
CA ARG A 47 12.74 0.75 8.08
C ARG A 47 12.43 0.66 9.56
N ASN A 48 11.23 1.04 9.91
CA ASN A 48 10.74 1.05 11.30
C ASN A 48 10.19 -0.32 11.72
N ARG A 49 9.88 -0.44 13.02
CA ARG A 49 9.20 -1.63 13.56
C ARG A 49 7.83 -1.78 12.92
N PRO A 50 7.38 -3.02 12.63
CA PRO A 50 6.07 -3.27 12.08
C PRO A 50 4.94 -2.69 12.96
N LEU A 51 3.97 -2.08 12.33
CA LEU A 51 2.72 -1.66 12.95
C LEU A 51 1.90 -2.89 13.32
N GLN A 52 1.31 -2.88 14.50
CA GLN A 52 0.32 -3.89 14.87
C GLN A 52 -1.03 -3.53 14.25
N ARG A 53 -1.91 -4.52 14.08
CA ARG A 53 -3.28 -4.31 13.61
C ARG A 53 -3.97 -3.21 14.42
N GLY A 54 -4.60 -2.27 13.74
CA GLY A 54 -5.29 -1.13 14.34
C GLY A 54 -4.39 0.06 14.68
N ASN A 55 -3.07 -0.06 14.56
CA ASN A 55 -2.18 1.07 14.74
C ASN A 55 -2.18 1.95 13.49
N HIS A 56 -2.25 3.27 13.71
CA HIS A 56 -2.19 4.24 12.62
C HIS A 56 -0.77 4.43 12.12
N LEU A 57 -0.64 4.57 10.82
CA LEU A 57 0.57 5.00 10.14
C LEU A 57 0.69 6.54 10.23
N PHE A 58 -0.42 7.23 9.98
CA PHE A 58 -0.64 8.65 10.18
C PHE A 58 -2.13 8.95 10.35
N HIS A 59 -2.44 10.13 10.85
CA HIS A 59 -3.80 10.65 11.01
C HIS A 59 -4.09 11.77 10.02
N GLU A 60 -5.35 11.92 9.67
CA GLU A 60 -5.85 13.08 8.92
C GLU A 60 -5.40 14.40 9.61
N ARG A 61 -4.99 15.39 8.82
CA ARG A 61 -4.43 16.69 9.23
C ARG A 61 -3.06 16.62 9.90
N GLN A 62 -2.46 15.45 10.07
CA GLN A 62 -1.07 15.34 10.52
C GLN A 62 -0.14 15.97 9.46
N PRO A 63 0.92 16.71 9.88
CA PRO A 63 1.92 17.23 8.95
C PRO A 63 2.51 16.13 8.05
N PHE A 64 2.72 16.47 6.78
CA PHE A 64 3.30 15.57 5.81
C PHE A 64 4.83 15.63 5.86
N GLU A 65 5.46 14.52 6.14
CA GLU A 65 6.91 14.39 6.20
C GLU A 65 7.44 13.32 5.25
N ALA A 66 6.65 12.27 5.00
CA ALA A 66 7.09 11.12 4.23
C ALA A 66 5.93 10.48 3.44
N VAL A 67 6.28 9.75 2.40
CA VAL A 67 5.43 8.72 1.79
C VAL A 67 5.87 7.34 2.30
N TYR A 68 4.98 6.37 2.21
CA TYR A 68 5.20 5.06 2.81
C TYR A 68 4.96 3.95 1.80
N ALA A 69 5.98 3.12 1.54
CA ALA A 69 5.81 1.92 0.73
C ALA A 69 5.43 0.74 1.64
N VAL A 70 4.29 0.11 1.39
CA VAL A 70 3.88 -1.09 2.13
C VAL A 70 4.84 -2.23 1.78
N ARG A 71 5.49 -2.81 2.78
CA ARG A 71 6.45 -3.91 2.61
C ARG A 71 5.83 -5.28 2.89
N SER A 72 4.98 -5.36 3.89
CA SER A 72 4.18 -6.56 4.22
C SER A 72 2.90 -6.15 4.94
N GLY A 73 1.90 -7.00 4.95
CA GLY A 73 0.60 -6.70 5.54
C GLY A 73 -0.28 -5.87 4.61
N ALA A 74 -1.15 -5.02 5.17
CA ALA A 74 -2.06 -4.16 4.43
C ALA A 74 -2.45 -2.93 5.23
N ILE A 75 -2.67 -1.82 4.53
CA ILE A 75 -3.11 -0.53 5.08
C ILE A 75 -4.50 -0.20 4.52
N LYS A 76 -5.38 0.31 5.36
CA LYS A 76 -6.64 0.98 5.01
C LYS A 76 -6.43 2.49 5.14
N ALA A 77 -6.77 3.26 4.10
CA ALA A 77 -6.93 4.71 4.20
C ALA A 77 -8.42 5.07 4.31
N TYR A 78 -8.72 6.10 5.09
CA TYR A 78 -10.09 6.58 5.28
C TYR A 78 -10.09 8.06 5.66
N SER A 79 -11.16 8.76 5.30
CA SER A 79 -11.44 10.13 5.75
C SER A 79 -12.56 10.12 6.78
N THR A 80 -12.53 11.06 7.72
CA THR A 80 -13.58 11.23 8.72
C THR A 80 -14.57 12.28 8.26
N LEU A 81 -15.83 11.90 8.12
CA LEU A 81 -16.91 12.81 7.77
C LEU A 81 -17.26 13.73 8.94
N PRO A 82 -17.93 14.88 8.71
CA PRO A 82 -18.31 15.81 9.78
C PRO A 82 -19.14 15.19 10.91
N GLY A 83 -19.85 14.09 10.64
CA GLY A 83 -20.61 13.30 11.63
C GLY A 83 -19.78 12.31 12.45
N GLY A 84 -18.46 12.23 12.20
CA GLY A 84 -17.57 11.26 12.86
C GLY A 84 -17.55 9.87 12.19
N GLU A 85 -18.29 9.67 11.11
CA GLU A 85 -18.28 8.42 10.35
C GLU A 85 -17.02 8.32 9.49
N GLU A 86 -16.42 7.12 9.43
CA GLU A 86 -15.31 6.84 8.54
C GLU A 86 -15.82 6.54 7.12
N GLN A 87 -15.16 7.09 6.10
CA GLN A 87 -15.31 6.68 4.72
C GLN A 87 -13.98 6.11 4.22
N VAL A 88 -13.96 4.82 3.94
CA VAL A 88 -12.77 4.16 3.39
C VAL A 88 -12.51 4.67 1.99
N THR A 89 -11.31 5.19 1.75
CA THR A 89 -10.88 5.74 0.47
C THR A 89 -9.98 4.77 -0.30
N GLY A 90 -9.26 3.87 0.40
CA GLY A 90 -8.38 2.93 -0.27
C GLY A 90 -7.87 1.79 0.60
N PHE A 91 -7.39 0.75 -0.08
CA PHE A 91 -6.64 -0.36 0.52
C PHE A 91 -5.31 -0.49 -0.18
N TYR A 92 -4.23 -0.50 0.58
CA TYR A 92 -2.86 -0.58 0.07
C TYR A 92 -2.20 -1.89 0.49
N LEU A 93 -1.62 -2.56 -0.49
CA LEU A 93 -1.00 -3.88 -0.39
C LEU A 93 0.51 -3.76 -0.60
N PRO A 94 1.32 -4.81 -0.31
CA PRO A 94 2.76 -4.75 -0.48
C PRO A 94 3.20 -4.28 -1.87
N GLY A 95 4.15 -3.34 -1.92
CA GLY A 95 4.64 -2.69 -3.14
C GLY A 95 3.91 -1.41 -3.53
N GLU A 96 2.85 -1.02 -2.79
CA GLU A 96 2.07 0.20 -3.07
C GLU A 96 2.44 1.33 -2.12
N ILE A 97 2.31 2.56 -2.60
CA ILE A 97 2.70 3.78 -1.87
C ILE A 97 1.47 4.41 -1.23
N VAL A 98 1.59 4.81 0.03
CA VAL A 98 0.55 5.46 0.85
C VAL A 98 1.03 6.87 1.22
N GLY A 99 0.10 7.81 1.34
CA GLY A 99 0.37 9.18 1.80
C GLY A 99 0.63 10.17 0.67
N LEU A 100 0.32 9.82 -0.59
CA LEU A 100 0.46 10.75 -1.73
C LEU A 100 -0.54 11.91 -1.68
N ASP A 101 -1.63 11.77 -0.94
CA ASP A 101 -2.70 12.75 -0.75
C ASP A 101 -2.24 14.05 -0.06
N ALA A 102 -1.13 13.98 0.66
CA ALA A 102 -0.61 15.08 1.48
C ALA A 102 0.35 16.03 0.73
N ILE A 103 0.83 15.65 -0.46
CA ILE A 103 1.85 16.39 -1.21
C ILE A 103 1.39 17.82 -1.54
N SER A 104 0.11 18.00 -1.87
CA SER A 104 -0.42 19.31 -2.31
C SER A 104 -0.53 20.34 -1.18
N ASN A 105 -0.85 19.90 0.04
CA ASN A 105 -1.22 20.80 1.15
C ASN A 105 -0.28 20.69 2.36
N GLY A 106 0.71 19.80 2.32
CA GLY A 106 1.63 19.57 3.43
C GLY A 106 1.00 18.91 4.65
N HIS A 107 -0.22 18.39 4.53
CA HIS A 107 -0.93 17.66 5.59
C HIS A 107 -1.72 16.50 4.96
N HIS A 108 -1.83 15.39 5.67
CA HIS A 108 -2.61 14.25 5.21
C HIS A 108 -4.10 14.59 5.14
N ALA A 109 -4.72 14.29 3.99
CA ALA A 109 -6.16 14.45 3.77
C ALA A 109 -6.97 13.27 4.31
N SER A 110 -6.31 12.18 4.66
CA SER A 110 -6.89 10.94 5.18
C SER A 110 -6.10 10.41 6.36
N SER A 111 -6.67 9.45 7.09
CA SER A 111 -5.96 8.62 8.07
C SER A 111 -5.61 7.29 7.45
N ALA A 112 -4.47 6.71 7.84
CA ALA A 112 -4.04 5.38 7.39
C ALA A 112 -3.80 4.45 8.58
N VAL A 113 -4.40 3.24 8.55
CA VAL A 113 -4.38 2.28 9.65
C VAL A 113 -4.02 0.88 9.16
N ALA A 114 -3.24 0.15 9.94
CA ALA A 114 -2.83 -1.22 9.63
C ALA A 114 -3.99 -2.22 9.85
N LEU A 115 -4.32 -2.99 8.82
CA LEU A 115 -5.35 -4.03 8.86
C LEU A 115 -4.87 -5.33 9.50
N GLU A 116 -3.57 -5.54 9.52
CA GLU A 116 -2.86 -6.67 10.14
C GLU A 116 -1.46 -6.20 10.54
N THR A 117 -0.60 -7.08 11.06
CA THR A 117 0.81 -6.72 11.30
C THR A 117 1.46 -6.29 9.99
N THR A 118 1.81 -5.01 9.89
CA THR A 118 2.21 -4.35 8.65
C THR A 118 3.58 -3.68 8.80
N ALA A 119 4.50 -4.02 7.92
CA ALA A 119 5.77 -3.31 7.80
C ALA A 119 5.70 -2.33 6.62
N VAL A 120 6.25 -1.14 6.82
CA VAL A 120 6.38 -0.11 5.80
C VAL A 120 7.84 0.34 5.68
N CYS A 121 8.19 0.82 4.49
CA CYS A 121 9.38 1.63 4.26
C CYS A 121 8.94 3.09 4.30
N THR A 122 9.47 3.86 5.23
CA THR A 122 9.24 5.31 5.34
C THR A 122 10.25 6.01 4.43
N ILE A 123 9.76 6.86 3.56
CA ILE A 123 10.56 7.57 2.57
C ILE A 123 10.35 9.06 2.80
N PRO A 124 11.28 9.77 3.48
CA PRO A 124 11.18 11.20 3.71
C PRO A 124 10.99 11.94 2.39
N PHE A 125 9.91 12.73 2.28
CA PHE A 125 9.51 13.28 0.98
C PHE A 125 10.54 14.26 0.42
N GLY A 126 11.15 15.09 1.26
CA GLY A 126 12.20 16.02 0.83
C GLY A 126 13.45 15.31 0.26
N GLU A 127 13.80 14.13 0.78
CA GLU A 127 14.91 13.32 0.23
C GLU A 127 14.50 12.64 -1.08
N LEU A 128 13.26 12.13 -1.16
CA LEU A 128 12.71 11.56 -2.38
C LEU A 128 12.64 12.61 -3.51
N GLU A 129 12.24 13.83 -3.19
CA GLU A 129 12.18 14.95 -4.14
C GLU A 129 13.56 15.29 -4.69
N LYS A 130 14.57 15.47 -3.80
CA LYS A 130 15.97 15.71 -4.20
C LYS A 130 16.51 14.59 -5.07
N LEU A 131 16.28 13.34 -4.69
CA LEU A 131 16.74 12.19 -5.45
C LEU A 131 16.04 12.10 -6.81
N SER A 132 14.76 12.42 -6.88
CA SER A 132 13.99 12.45 -8.13
C SER A 132 14.48 13.52 -9.11
N MET A 133 14.95 14.65 -8.61
CA MET A 133 15.61 15.66 -9.46
C MET A 133 16.95 15.18 -10.02
N ALA A 134 17.68 14.36 -9.28
CA ALA A 134 18.96 13.79 -9.71
C ALA A 134 18.79 12.58 -10.64
N ILE A 135 17.67 11.84 -10.52
CA ILE A 135 17.37 10.61 -11.27
C ILE A 135 16.05 10.79 -12.04
N PRO A 136 16.09 11.23 -13.32
CA PRO A 136 14.86 11.53 -14.09
C PRO A 136 13.93 10.34 -14.26
N SER A 137 14.46 9.11 -14.31
CA SER A 137 13.64 7.90 -14.38
C SER A 137 12.81 7.67 -13.10
N LEU A 138 13.37 7.98 -11.93
CA LEU A 138 12.65 7.94 -10.65
C LEU A 138 11.53 8.97 -10.62
N GLN A 139 11.79 10.20 -11.08
CA GLN A 139 10.78 11.25 -11.20
C GLN A 139 9.62 10.82 -12.11
N HIS A 140 9.95 10.29 -13.30
CA HIS A 140 8.94 9.80 -14.24
C HIS A 140 8.10 8.66 -13.65
N HIS A 141 8.75 7.74 -12.94
CA HIS A 141 8.04 6.64 -12.27
C HIS A 141 7.10 7.16 -11.18
N PHE A 142 7.54 8.15 -10.40
CA PHE A 142 6.71 8.77 -9.36
C PHE A 142 5.48 9.45 -9.97
N PHE A 143 5.62 10.19 -11.06
CA PHE A 143 4.47 10.74 -11.79
C PHE A 143 3.54 9.65 -12.31
N LYS A 144 4.08 8.51 -12.76
CA LYS A 144 3.27 7.36 -13.19
C LYS A 144 2.48 6.75 -12.03
N LEU A 145 3.07 6.67 -10.84
CA LEU A 145 2.36 6.19 -9.64
C LEU A 145 1.19 7.13 -9.29
N MET A 146 1.43 8.45 -9.24
CA MET A 146 0.37 9.44 -8.99
C MET A 146 -0.74 9.37 -10.05
N SER A 147 -0.38 9.28 -11.32
CA SER A 147 -1.34 9.14 -12.42
C SER A 147 -2.17 7.85 -12.30
N THR A 148 -1.56 6.77 -11.85
CA THR A 148 -2.25 5.49 -11.63
C THR A 148 -3.25 5.59 -10.48
N GLU A 149 -2.89 6.29 -9.41
CA GLU A 149 -3.79 6.55 -8.27
C GLU A 149 -5.01 7.37 -8.72
N ILE A 150 -4.79 8.49 -9.41
CA ILE A 150 -5.87 9.32 -9.98
C ILE A 150 -6.81 8.48 -10.87
N GLN A 151 -6.27 7.63 -11.74
CA GLN A 151 -7.09 6.75 -12.59
C GLN A 151 -7.89 5.73 -11.76
N SER A 152 -7.32 5.23 -10.67
CA SER A 152 -7.99 4.29 -9.76
C SER A 152 -9.16 4.96 -9.06
N ASP A 153 -8.99 6.19 -8.58
CA ASP A 153 -10.04 7.00 -7.95
C ASP A 153 -11.17 7.32 -8.94
N GLN A 154 -10.83 7.71 -10.17
CA GLN A 154 -11.82 7.96 -11.22
C GLN A 154 -12.63 6.70 -11.56
N LYS A 155 -11.98 5.52 -11.64
CA LYS A 155 -12.66 4.25 -11.87
C LYS A 155 -13.58 3.90 -10.69
N LEU A 156 -13.14 4.11 -9.45
CA LEU A 156 -13.96 3.90 -8.26
C LEU A 156 -15.20 4.81 -8.29
N MET A 157 -15.05 6.08 -8.63
CA MET A 157 -16.17 7.03 -8.77
C MET A 157 -17.22 6.53 -9.78
N VAL A 158 -16.80 6.09 -10.96
CA VAL A 158 -17.70 5.50 -11.97
C VAL A 158 -18.35 4.22 -11.45
N LEU A 159 -17.57 3.37 -10.79
CA LEU A 159 -18.04 2.12 -10.19
C LEU A 159 -19.18 2.39 -9.20
N LEU A 160 -18.96 3.30 -8.25
CA LEU A 160 -19.93 3.65 -7.21
C LEU A 160 -21.20 4.29 -7.77
N SER A 161 -21.10 5.05 -8.86
CA SER A 161 -22.22 5.80 -9.44
C SER A 161 -23.06 4.99 -10.43
N LYS A 162 -22.51 3.97 -11.11
CA LYS A 162 -23.14 3.33 -12.27
C LYS A 162 -23.30 1.81 -12.18
N ARG A 163 -22.73 1.13 -11.15
CA ARG A 163 -22.68 -0.32 -11.08
C ARG A 163 -23.55 -0.89 -9.96
N THR A 164 -24.04 -2.11 -10.15
CA THR A 164 -24.79 -2.87 -9.14
C THR A 164 -23.89 -3.30 -7.99
N ALA A 165 -24.43 -3.78 -6.90
CA ALA A 165 -23.68 -4.26 -5.74
C ALA A 165 -22.73 -5.41 -6.12
N GLU A 166 -23.22 -6.37 -6.90
CA GLU A 166 -22.45 -7.51 -7.39
C GLU A 166 -21.29 -7.07 -8.30
N GLU A 167 -21.56 -6.12 -9.22
CA GLU A 167 -20.54 -5.57 -10.11
C GLU A 167 -19.45 -4.81 -9.32
N ARG A 168 -19.84 -4.05 -8.27
CA ARG A 168 -18.88 -3.35 -7.39
C ARG A 168 -18.00 -4.33 -6.65
N PHE A 169 -18.58 -5.37 -6.07
CA PHE A 169 -17.85 -6.39 -5.34
C PHE A 169 -16.92 -7.21 -6.28
N ALA A 170 -17.42 -7.65 -7.42
CA ALA A 170 -16.63 -8.35 -8.43
C ALA A 170 -15.44 -7.49 -8.92
N SER A 171 -15.66 -6.18 -9.15
CA SER A 171 -14.60 -5.26 -9.59
C SER A 171 -13.51 -5.11 -8.52
N LEU A 172 -13.85 -5.07 -7.22
CA LEU A 172 -12.87 -5.07 -6.14
C LEU A 172 -12.04 -6.37 -6.16
N LEU A 173 -12.69 -7.53 -6.26
CA LEU A 173 -11.98 -8.82 -6.31
C LEU A 173 -11.04 -8.92 -7.52
N LEU A 174 -11.48 -8.50 -8.70
CA LEU A 174 -10.66 -8.46 -9.91
C LEU A 174 -9.46 -7.51 -9.76
N SER A 175 -9.67 -6.36 -9.13
CA SER A 175 -8.58 -5.42 -8.81
C SER A 175 -7.56 -6.06 -7.88
N LEU A 176 -8.00 -6.70 -6.80
CA LEU A 176 -7.12 -7.39 -5.85
C LEU A 176 -6.37 -8.57 -6.52
N SER A 177 -7.06 -9.36 -7.35
CA SER A 177 -6.48 -10.43 -8.16
C SER A 177 -5.34 -9.90 -9.04
N ALA A 178 -5.59 -8.85 -9.81
CA ALA A 178 -4.57 -8.22 -10.67
C ALA A 178 -3.37 -7.68 -9.87
N ARG A 179 -3.61 -7.12 -8.67
CA ARG A 179 -2.56 -6.64 -7.76
C ARG A 179 -1.74 -7.80 -7.19
N HIS A 180 -2.34 -8.96 -6.89
CA HIS A 180 -1.64 -10.18 -6.49
C HIS A 180 -0.77 -10.72 -7.63
N LYS A 181 -1.31 -10.80 -8.85
CA LYS A 181 -0.59 -11.24 -10.04
C LYS A 181 0.66 -10.41 -10.32
N ARG A 182 0.58 -9.07 -10.19
CA ARG A 182 1.75 -8.19 -10.36
C ARG A 182 2.88 -8.51 -9.37
N ARG A 183 2.55 -9.00 -8.17
CA ARG A 183 3.49 -9.44 -7.15
C ARG A 183 3.94 -10.90 -7.30
N ARG A 184 3.58 -11.56 -8.42
CA ARG A 184 3.85 -12.98 -8.67
C ARG A 184 3.25 -13.92 -7.62
N LEU A 185 2.14 -13.51 -7.00
CA LEU A 185 1.32 -14.31 -6.09
C LEU A 185 0.13 -14.89 -6.83
N SER A 186 -0.58 -15.86 -6.20
CA SER A 186 -1.82 -16.41 -6.75
C SER A 186 -2.85 -15.31 -7.01
N ASP A 187 -3.37 -15.25 -8.23
CA ASP A 187 -4.45 -14.35 -8.64
C ASP A 187 -5.84 -14.99 -8.47
N ALA A 188 -5.89 -16.30 -8.27
CA ALA A 188 -7.13 -17.07 -8.12
C ALA A 188 -7.50 -17.38 -6.65
N SER A 189 -6.51 -17.38 -5.74
CA SER A 189 -6.73 -17.69 -4.33
C SER A 189 -5.88 -16.79 -3.44
N PHE A 190 -6.51 -15.91 -2.68
CA PHE A 190 -5.85 -14.98 -1.76
C PHE A 190 -6.75 -14.64 -0.57
N ARG A 191 -6.11 -14.28 0.54
CA ARG A 191 -6.81 -13.81 1.73
C ARG A 191 -7.12 -12.31 1.62
N LEU A 192 -8.31 -11.92 2.04
CA LEU A 192 -8.69 -10.52 2.17
C LEU A 192 -8.28 -10.01 3.56
N PRO A 193 -7.40 -9.03 3.70
CA PRO A 193 -7.03 -8.46 5.00
C PRO A 193 -8.11 -7.54 5.57
N MET A 194 -8.99 -6.97 4.70
CA MET A 194 -10.09 -6.09 5.08
C MET A 194 -11.31 -6.88 5.56
N SER A 195 -12.05 -6.30 6.52
CA SER A 195 -13.32 -6.85 7.01
C SER A 195 -14.46 -6.64 5.99
N ARG A 196 -15.57 -7.37 6.15
CA ARG A 196 -16.79 -7.13 5.37
C ARG A 196 -17.33 -5.72 5.57
N SER A 197 -17.18 -5.16 6.77
CA SER A 197 -17.54 -3.77 7.07
C SER A 197 -16.68 -2.77 6.30
N ASP A 198 -15.35 -2.97 6.26
CA ASP A 198 -14.44 -2.11 5.48
C ASP A 198 -14.76 -2.18 3.98
N ILE A 199 -15.03 -3.39 3.47
CA ILE A 199 -15.41 -3.59 2.06
C ILE A 199 -16.76 -2.90 1.77
N GLY A 200 -17.73 -3.07 2.62
CA GLY A 200 -19.04 -2.41 2.48
C GLY A 200 -18.91 -0.89 2.46
N ASN A 201 -18.17 -0.35 3.41
CA ASN A 201 -17.90 1.09 3.49
C ASN A 201 -17.21 1.59 2.21
N TYR A 202 -16.15 0.92 1.74
CA TYR A 202 -15.43 1.28 0.51
C TYR A 202 -16.31 1.25 -0.76
N LEU A 203 -17.22 0.27 -0.85
CA LEU A 203 -18.07 0.06 -2.01
C LEU A 203 -19.45 0.76 -1.90
N GLY A 204 -19.73 1.46 -0.80
CA GLY A 204 -21.04 2.06 -0.54
C GLY A 204 -22.15 1.01 -0.44
N LEU A 205 -21.87 -0.12 0.25
CA LEU A 205 -22.79 -1.25 0.44
C LEU A 205 -23.00 -1.53 1.92
N ALA A 206 -24.21 -1.96 2.29
CA ALA A 206 -24.44 -2.50 3.61
C ALA A 206 -23.64 -3.79 3.83
N VAL A 207 -23.20 -4.04 5.07
CA VAL A 207 -22.40 -5.22 5.42
C VAL A 207 -23.17 -6.54 5.16
N GLU A 208 -24.48 -6.51 5.31
CA GLU A 208 -25.37 -7.64 4.99
C GLU A 208 -25.35 -7.97 3.49
N THR A 209 -25.30 -6.95 2.64
CA THR A 209 -25.17 -7.11 1.19
C THR A 209 -23.84 -7.76 0.83
N VAL A 210 -22.72 -7.24 1.39
CA VAL A 210 -21.38 -7.85 1.20
C VAL A 210 -21.34 -9.30 1.70
N SER A 211 -22.12 -9.64 2.73
CA SER A 211 -22.15 -10.99 3.31
C SER A 211 -22.98 -11.98 2.48
N ARG A 212 -23.92 -11.50 1.66
CA ARG A 212 -24.78 -12.34 0.81
C ARG A 212 -24.18 -12.62 -0.56
N ILE A 213 -23.37 -11.69 -1.09
CA ILE A 213 -22.61 -11.88 -2.33
C ILE A 213 -21.47 -12.88 -2.08
#